data_52cc9d30bdbae7b902297349e7ef7dcd
#
_entry.id   52cc9d30bdbae7b902297349e7ef7dcd
#
_cell.length_a   1.000
_cell.length_b   1.000
_cell.length_c   1.000
_cell.angle_alpha   90.00
_cell.angle_beta   90.00
_cell.angle_gamma   90.00
#
_symmetry.space_group_name_H-M   'P 1'
#
loop_
_entity.id
_entity.type
_entity.pdbx_description
1 polymer ?
#
loop_
_entity_poly.entity_id
_entity_poly.type
_entity_poly.pdbx_seq_one_letter_code
_entity_poly.pdbx_strand_id
1 'polypeptide(L)'
;MNKRTYTDDELIVRVWDVEEIKKLANKRVYYQANGWRERELDELWTAQHKDTASYGANTGFYVGLDSVRKWYVGAAATGDGVLFQHPISTGLVELAGDGQTAKGLWYCIGQETVPGKAMWVTGKVAMDFVKEGDSWKIWHVVEANDLSGEAGARYSDGTPYWEPEHDPIVKAFGTPDVAELTHDPNFNWWDNYPAMPEPYDTWSDGISYGPEGFKPPHNKGLGAKEGRNYK
;
A
#
# COMPACT_ATOMS: atom_id res chain seq x y z
N MET A 1 -6.10 20.63 -18.09
CA MET A 1 -7.18 19.86 -17.42
C MET A 1 -8.52 20.53 -17.75
N ASN A 2 -9.39 19.86 -18.50
CA ASN A 2 -10.77 20.31 -18.61
C ASN A 2 -11.41 20.08 -17.23
N LYS A 3 -11.77 21.17 -16.54
CA LYS A 3 -12.53 21.08 -15.30
C LYS A 3 -13.89 20.45 -15.64
N ARG A 4 -14.10 19.23 -15.21
CA ARG A 4 -15.42 18.60 -15.26
C ARG A 4 -16.36 19.43 -14.37
N THR A 5 -17.50 19.80 -14.91
CA THR A 5 -18.52 20.52 -14.15
C THR A 5 -19.48 19.50 -13.56
N TYR A 6 -19.62 19.53 -12.24
CA TYR A 6 -20.57 18.68 -11.51
C TYR A 6 -21.74 19.52 -11.03
N THR A 7 -22.91 18.94 -10.91
CA THR A 7 -24.04 19.51 -10.17
C THR A 7 -23.77 19.47 -8.68
N ASP A 8 -24.54 20.24 -7.90
CA ASP A 8 -24.40 20.23 -6.43
C ASP A 8 -24.65 18.84 -5.84
N ASP A 9 -25.64 18.10 -6.34
CA ASP A 9 -25.94 16.74 -5.89
C ASP A 9 -24.78 15.79 -6.21
N GLU A 10 -24.18 15.89 -7.39
CA GLU A 10 -23.00 15.09 -7.73
C GLU A 10 -21.80 15.43 -6.84
N LEU A 11 -21.60 16.70 -6.50
CA LEU A 11 -20.53 17.11 -5.58
C LEU A 11 -20.75 16.55 -4.18
N ILE A 12 -21.98 16.54 -3.67
CA ILE A 12 -22.31 15.97 -2.38
C ILE A 12 -21.99 14.47 -2.35
N VAL A 13 -22.42 13.73 -3.38
CA VAL A 13 -22.11 12.30 -3.48
C VAL A 13 -20.61 12.06 -3.53
N ARG A 14 -19.86 12.82 -4.33
CA ARG A 14 -18.41 12.68 -4.45
C ARG A 14 -17.68 12.99 -3.14
N VAL A 15 -18.11 14.02 -2.41
CA VAL A 15 -17.54 14.31 -1.07
C VAL A 15 -17.80 13.17 -0.12
N TRP A 16 -19.02 12.60 -0.12
CA TRP A 16 -19.37 11.44 0.68
C TRP A 16 -18.52 10.22 0.33
N ASP A 17 -18.37 9.92 -0.95
CA ASP A 17 -17.55 8.81 -1.44
C ASP A 17 -16.09 8.95 -0.96
N VAL A 18 -15.50 10.14 -1.02
CA VAL A 18 -14.14 10.39 -0.50
C VAL A 18 -14.05 10.12 1.00
N GLU A 19 -15.05 10.53 1.77
CA GLU A 19 -15.06 10.27 3.22
C GLU A 19 -15.26 8.78 3.55
N GLU A 20 -16.08 8.05 2.79
CA GLU A 20 -16.24 6.59 2.96
C GLU A 20 -14.93 5.85 2.59
N ILE A 21 -14.21 6.28 1.57
CA ILE A 21 -12.90 5.73 1.19
C ILE A 21 -11.87 5.96 2.31
N LYS A 22 -11.78 7.17 2.84
CA LYS A 22 -10.90 7.48 3.99
C LYS A 22 -11.25 6.63 5.22
N LYS A 23 -12.54 6.47 5.50
CA LYS A 23 -13.03 5.62 6.59
C LYS A 23 -12.67 4.15 6.38
N LEU A 24 -12.78 3.66 5.13
CA LEU A 24 -12.40 2.30 4.77
C LEU A 24 -10.88 2.07 4.99
N ALA A 25 -10.04 2.99 4.51
CA ALA A 25 -8.59 2.94 4.72
C ALA A 25 -8.23 2.97 6.22
N ASN A 26 -8.89 3.82 7.00
CA ASN A 26 -8.69 3.88 8.45
C ASN A 26 -9.17 2.60 9.17
N LYS A 27 -10.30 2.01 8.76
CA LYS A 27 -10.76 0.72 9.31
C LYS A 27 -9.72 -0.37 9.11
N ARG A 28 -9.09 -0.44 7.92
CA ARG A 28 -8.01 -1.39 7.66
C ARG A 28 -6.92 -1.30 8.72
N VAL A 29 -6.46 -0.09 9.06
CA VAL A 29 -5.43 0.12 10.09
C VAL A 29 -5.84 -0.47 11.44
N TYR A 30 -7.09 -0.26 11.88
CA TYR A 30 -7.58 -0.81 13.13
C TYR A 30 -7.73 -2.34 13.07
N TYR A 31 -8.18 -2.90 11.94
CA TYR A 31 -8.30 -4.34 11.78
C TYR A 31 -6.92 -5.00 11.83
N GLN A 32 -5.96 -4.42 11.16
CA GLN A 32 -4.56 -4.87 11.16
C GLN A 32 -3.96 -4.82 12.58
N ALA A 33 -4.16 -3.71 13.30
CA ALA A 33 -3.65 -3.56 14.67
C ALA A 33 -4.28 -4.53 15.68
N ASN A 34 -5.53 -4.94 15.44
CA ASN A 34 -6.22 -5.93 16.27
C ASN A 34 -5.98 -7.39 15.83
N GLY A 35 -5.15 -7.62 14.81
CA GLY A 35 -4.91 -8.97 14.27
C GLY A 35 -6.11 -9.56 13.50
N TRP A 36 -7.11 -8.73 13.15
CA TRP A 36 -8.33 -9.18 12.45
C TRP A 36 -8.15 -9.24 10.93
N ARG A 37 -7.02 -9.78 10.47
CA ARG A 37 -6.67 -9.77 9.05
C ARG A 37 -7.60 -10.61 8.18
N GLU A 38 -8.09 -11.75 8.68
CA GLU A 38 -9.14 -12.52 8.00
C GLU A 38 -10.41 -11.68 7.80
N ARG A 39 -10.86 -11.07 8.88
CA ARG A 39 -12.02 -10.21 8.86
C ARG A 39 -11.84 -8.99 7.96
N GLU A 40 -10.64 -8.42 7.90
CA GLU A 40 -10.29 -7.34 6.97
C GLU A 40 -10.53 -7.78 5.53
N LEU A 41 -10.00 -8.94 5.14
CA LEU A 41 -10.15 -9.47 3.79
C LEU A 41 -11.62 -9.75 3.44
N ASP A 42 -12.39 -10.29 4.38
CA ASP A 42 -13.77 -10.64 4.15
C ASP A 42 -14.71 -9.43 4.08
N GLU A 43 -14.46 -8.38 4.90
CA GLU A 43 -15.37 -7.24 5.01
C GLU A 43 -14.96 -6.05 4.13
N LEU A 44 -13.65 -5.78 4.01
CA LEU A 44 -13.15 -4.54 3.42
C LEU A 44 -12.67 -4.71 1.97
N TRP A 45 -12.28 -5.91 1.57
CA TRP A 45 -11.74 -6.15 0.24
C TRP A 45 -12.84 -6.51 -0.77
N THR A 46 -12.51 -6.32 -2.05
CA THR A 46 -13.43 -6.61 -3.17
C THR A 46 -13.74 -8.09 -3.27
N ALA A 47 -15.00 -8.43 -3.46
CA ALA A 47 -15.44 -9.77 -3.79
C ALA A 47 -15.59 -9.97 -5.32
N GLN A 48 -15.91 -8.91 -6.04
CA GLN A 48 -16.15 -8.96 -7.49
C GLN A 48 -14.84 -9.04 -8.28
N HIS A 49 -13.76 -8.45 -7.76
CA HIS A 49 -12.43 -8.43 -8.37
C HIS A 49 -11.41 -9.29 -7.59
N LYS A 50 -11.88 -10.33 -6.91
CA LYS A 50 -11.07 -11.15 -6.01
C LYS A 50 -9.83 -11.77 -6.68
N ASP A 51 -9.91 -12.08 -7.97
CA ASP A 51 -8.84 -12.76 -8.71
C ASP A 51 -7.72 -11.79 -9.13
N THR A 52 -8.02 -10.49 -9.20
CA THR A 52 -7.07 -9.42 -9.51
C THR A 52 -6.68 -8.59 -8.30
N ALA A 53 -7.39 -8.74 -7.18
CA ALA A 53 -7.03 -8.05 -5.95
C ALA A 53 -5.60 -8.38 -5.56
N SER A 54 -4.82 -7.39 -5.11
CA SER A 54 -3.41 -7.62 -4.82
C SER A 54 -2.89 -6.88 -3.60
N TYR A 55 -1.88 -7.48 -2.99
CA TYR A 55 -1.10 -6.87 -1.93
C TYR A 55 0.37 -6.81 -2.37
N GLY A 56 0.90 -5.60 -2.47
CA GLY A 56 2.29 -5.33 -2.80
C GLY A 56 3.10 -5.02 -1.54
N ALA A 57 4.26 -5.62 -1.46
CA ALA A 57 5.32 -5.29 -0.50
C ALA A 57 6.58 -4.92 -1.29
N ASN A 58 7.65 -4.53 -0.60
CA ASN A 58 8.90 -4.19 -1.30
C ASN A 58 9.43 -5.32 -2.20
N THR A 59 9.09 -6.57 -1.92
CA THR A 59 9.51 -7.78 -2.66
C THR A 59 8.71 -8.09 -3.90
N GLY A 60 7.50 -7.52 -4.02
CA GLY A 60 6.60 -7.85 -5.14
C GLY A 60 5.15 -7.93 -4.70
N PHE A 61 4.33 -8.56 -5.53
CA PHE A 61 2.88 -8.63 -5.35
C PHE A 61 2.39 -10.05 -5.12
N TYR A 62 1.47 -10.18 -4.16
CA TYR A 62 0.60 -11.34 -3.99
C TYR A 62 -0.72 -11.04 -4.70
N VAL A 63 -1.11 -11.87 -5.66
CA VAL A 63 -2.21 -11.62 -6.59
C VAL A 63 -3.34 -12.62 -6.41
N GLY A 64 -4.58 -12.11 -6.36
CA GLY A 64 -5.77 -12.85 -5.97
C GLY A 64 -5.93 -12.94 -4.45
N LEU A 65 -7.17 -12.84 -3.96
CA LEU A 65 -7.44 -12.85 -2.52
C LEU A 65 -6.93 -14.10 -1.81
N ASP A 66 -6.86 -15.25 -2.48
CA ASP A 66 -6.34 -16.47 -1.88
C ASP A 66 -4.83 -16.37 -1.62
N SER A 67 -4.07 -15.82 -2.55
CA SER A 67 -2.64 -15.55 -2.39
C SER A 67 -2.40 -14.48 -1.32
N VAL A 68 -3.15 -13.38 -1.39
CA VAL A 68 -3.12 -12.33 -0.37
C VAL A 68 -3.41 -12.90 1.01
N ARG A 69 -4.45 -13.72 1.15
CA ARG A 69 -4.84 -14.36 2.42
C ARG A 69 -3.72 -15.22 2.97
N LYS A 70 -3.16 -16.10 2.14
CA LYS A 70 -2.07 -16.99 2.53
C LYS A 70 -0.89 -16.23 3.12
N TRP A 71 -0.48 -15.15 2.47
CA TRP A 71 0.63 -14.33 2.93
C TRP A 71 0.23 -13.39 4.07
N TYR A 72 -0.77 -12.56 3.87
CA TYR A 72 -1.13 -11.47 4.77
C TYR A 72 -1.63 -11.96 6.13
N VAL A 73 -2.42 -13.01 6.14
CA VAL A 73 -2.90 -13.63 7.38
C VAL A 73 -1.80 -14.49 7.99
N GLY A 74 -1.11 -15.29 7.17
CA GLY A 74 -0.04 -16.17 7.63
C GLY A 74 1.13 -15.40 8.24
N ALA A 75 1.47 -14.23 7.69
CA ALA A 75 2.54 -13.37 8.22
C ALA A 75 2.13 -12.59 9.47
N ALA A 76 0.85 -12.67 9.89
CA ALA A 76 0.40 -11.99 11.10
C ALA A 76 1.08 -12.59 12.31
N ALA A 77 2.05 -11.90 12.88
CA ALA A 77 2.50 -12.21 14.21
C ALA A 77 1.31 -12.00 15.17
N THR A 78 0.96 -13.05 15.90
CA THR A 78 -0.12 -13.02 16.89
C THR A 78 0.42 -13.61 18.20
N GLY A 79 -0.08 -13.13 19.32
CA GLY A 79 0.28 -13.65 20.64
C GLY A 79 0.73 -12.57 21.62
N ASP A 80 1.10 -13.02 22.80
CA ASP A 80 1.51 -12.13 23.89
C ASP A 80 2.78 -11.34 23.51
N GLY A 81 2.73 -10.03 23.75
CA GLY A 81 3.86 -9.13 23.47
C GLY A 81 3.99 -8.72 22.00
N VAL A 82 3.05 -9.08 21.13
CA VAL A 82 3.01 -8.63 19.75
C VAL A 82 2.23 -7.33 19.65
N LEU A 83 2.87 -6.31 19.12
CA LEU A 83 2.26 -5.04 18.72
C LEU A 83 2.39 -4.91 17.21
N PHE A 84 1.33 -4.51 16.54
CA PHE A 84 1.35 -4.19 15.12
C PHE A 84 0.49 -2.94 14.89
N GLN A 85 1.12 -1.80 14.75
CA GLN A 85 0.44 -0.52 14.56
C GLN A 85 1.04 0.22 13.38
N HIS A 86 0.25 0.37 12.33
CA HIS A 86 0.62 1.09 11.12
C HIS A 86 -0.36 2.24 10.85
N PRO A 87 -0.37 3.30 11.67
CA PRO A 87 -1.21 4.46 11.42
C PRO A 87 -0.81 5.13 10.11
N ILE A 88 -1.83 5.55 9.36
CA ILE A 88 -1.67 6.26 8.11
C ILE A 88 -2.01 7.75 8.29
N SER A 89 -1.30 8.61 7.57
CA SER A 89 -1.45 10.06 7.67
C SER A 89 -1.23 10.75 6.32
N THR A 90 -1.51 12.04 6.25
CA THR A 90 -1.27 12.89 5.07
C THR A 90 -1.89 12.29 3.80
N GLY A 91 -3.15 11.86 3.92
CA GLY A 91 -3.85 11.14 2.86
C GLY A 91 -4.24 12.03 1.69
N LEU A 92 -3.96 11.54 0.49
CA LEU A 92 -4.50 12.04 -0.77
C LEU A 92 -5.47 11.00 -1.31
N VAL A 93 -6.65 11.43 -1.73
CA VAL A 93 -7.65 10.54 -2.37
C VAL A 93 -8.13 11.21 -3.65
N GLU A 94 -7.98 10.50 -4.76
CA GLU A 94 -8.52 10.88 -6.07
C GLU A 94 -9.64 9.91 -6.47
N LEU A 95 -10.83 10.47 -6.68
CA LEU A 95 -11.99 9.74 -7.14
C LEU A 95 -12.09 9.85 -8.66
N ALA A 96 -12.23 8.73 -9.36
CA ALA A 96 -12.43 8.70 -10.81
C ALA A 96 -13.57 9.62 -11.24
N GLY A 97 -13.46 10.17 -12.43
CA GLY A 97 -14.49 11.01 -13.00
C GLY A 97 -15.86 10.32 -13.11
N ASP A 98 -15.86 9.02 -13.36
CA ASP A 98 -17.07 8.18 -13.44
C ASP A 98 -17.59 7.72 -12.07
N GLY A 99 -16.83 7.94 -10.97
CA GLY A 99 -17.22 7.59 -9.61
C GLY A 99 -17.19 6.08 -9.31
N GLN A 100 -16.55 5.25 -10.13
CA GLN A 100 -16.55 3.80 -9.96
C GLN A 100 -15.29 3.28 -9.28
N THR A 101 -14.20 4.04 -9.37
CA THR A 101 -12.93 3.69 -8.75
C THR A 101 -12.33 4.89 -8.04
N ALA A 102 -11.40 4.63 -7.12
CA ALA A 102 -10.63 5.68 -6.47
C ALA A 102 -9.21 5.20 -6.19
N LYS A 103 -8.33 6.16 -5.99
CA LYS A 103 -6.93 5.94 -5.61
C LYS A 103 -6.62 6.73 -4.36
N GLY A 104 -5.83 6.14 -3.46
CA GLY A 104 -5.40 6.84 -2.27
C GLY A 104 -3.94 6.57 -1.94
N LEU A 105 -3.28 7.57 -1.37
CA LEU A 105 -1.89 7.48 -0.93
C LEU A 105 -1.75 8.13 0.44
N TRP A 106 -1.04 7.45 1.33
CA TRP A 106 -0.76 7.91 2.69
C TRP A 106 0.70 7.68 3.05
N TYR A 107 1.22 8.48 3.98
CA TYR A 107 2.39 8.09 4.74
C TYR A 107 2.00 7.13 5.86
N CYS A 108 2.87 6.16 6.11
CA CYS A 108 2.78 5.23 7.24
C CYS A 108 3.97 5.47 8.17
N ILE A 109 3.71 5.60 9.46
CA ILE A 109 4.73 5.59 10.51
C ILE A 109 4.29 4.53 11.50
N GLY A 110 4.84 3.33 11.38
CA GLY A 110 4.41 2.15 12.11
C GLY A 110 5.37 1.75 13.22
N GLN A 111 4.84 0.96 14.12
CA GLN A 111 5.55 0.28 15.18
C GLN A 111 5.16 -1.19 15.18
N GLU A 112 6.16 -2.04 15.26
CA GLU A 112 5.98 -3.49 15.37
C GLU A 112 6.79 -4.03 16.51
N THR A 113 6.26 -5.05 17.19
CA THR A 113 7.08 -5.91 18.04
C THR A 113 6.99 -7.34 17.51
N VAL A 114 8.13 -7.92 17.27
CA VAL A 114 8.28 -9.36 17.14
C VAL A 114 8.93 -9.89 18.41
N PRO A 115 8.80 -11.17 18.78
CA PRO A 115 9.40 -11.67 20.01
C PRO A 115 10.86 -11.25 20.17
N GLY A 116 11.14 -10.44 21.19
CA GLY A 116 12.47 -9.93 21.53
C GLY A 116 12.93 -8.65 20.80
N LYS A 117 12.12 -8.09 19.92
CA LYS A 117 12.51 -6.89 19.15
C LYS A 117 11.37 -5.90 19.00
N ALA A 118 11.66 -4.62 19.22
CA ALA A 118 10.78 -3.52 18.85
C ALA A 118 11.30 -2.86 17.58
N MET A 119 10.42 -2.60 16.62
CA MET A 119 10.78 -2.11 15.30
C MET A 119 9.98 -0.85 14.94
N TRP A 120 10.63 0.04 14.21
CA TRP A 120 9.98 1.14 13.51
C TRP A 120 9.83 0.79 12.04
N VAL A 121 8.66 1.11 11.49
CA VAL A 121 8.39 0.98 10.06
C VAL A 121 7.90 2.33 9.55
N THR A 122 8.53 2.84 8.51
CA THR A 122 8.08 4.06 7.85
C THR A 122 8.06 3.86 6.34
N GLY A 123 7.09 4.49 5.68
CA GLY A 123 6.97 4.40 4.24
C GLY A 123 5.68 5.01 3.74
N LYS A 124 5.18 4.46 2.66
CA LYS A 124 3.93 4.87 2.04
C LYS A 124 3.00 3.68 1.88
N VAL A 125 1.72 3.95 2.02
CA VAL A 125 0.65 3.00 1.71
C VAL A 125 -0.18 3.59 0.59
N ALA A 126 -0.25 2.90 -0.53
CA ALA A 126 -1.10 3.23 -1.66
C ALA A 126 -2.21 2.19 -1.78
N MET A 127 -3.41 2.63 -2.13
CA MET A 127 -4.56 1.77 -2.27
C MET A 127 -5.38 2.16 -3.50
N ASP A 128 -5.85 1.15 -4.21
CA ASP A 128 -6.91 1.30 -5.19
C ASP A 128 -8.23 0.79 -4.60
N PHE A 129 -9.29 1.49 -4.92
CA PHE A 129 -10.63 1.17 -4.45
C PHE A 129 -11.59 1.00 -5.62
N VAL A 130 -12.57 0.15 -5.44
CA VAL A 130 -13.65 -0.08 -6.40
C VAL A 130 -15.00 0.00 -5.71
N LYS A 131 -15.99 0.50 -6.41
CA LYS A 131 -17.35 0.59 -5.90
C LYS A 131 -18.13 -0.66 -6.26
N GLU A 132 -18.64 -1.36 -5.25
CA GLU A 132 -19.50 -2.55 -5.38
C GLU A 132 -20.89 -2.22 -4.85
N GLY A 133 -21.85 -1.99 -5.76
CA GLY A 133 -23.13 -1.42 -5.38
C GLY A 133 -22.96 -0.03 -4.74
N ASP A 134 -23.44 0.13 -3.50
CA ASP A 134 -23.34 1.38 -2.75
C ASP A 134 -22.12 1.40 -1.79
N SER A 135 -21.22 0.41 -1.87
CA SER A 135 -20.11 0.27 -0.93
C SER A 135 -18.76 0.36 -1.63
N TRP A 136 -17.84 1.04 -1.00
CA TRP A 136 -16.44 1.04 -1.43
C TRP A 136 -15.71 -0.19 -0.87
N LYS A 137 -14.82 -0.76 -1.69
CA LYS A 137 -14.00 -1.92 -1.37
C LYS A 137 -12.54 -1.67 -1.75
N ILE A 138 -11.62 -2.25 -0.99
CA ILE A 138 -10.20 -2.27 -1.32
C ILE A 138 -9.98 -3.25 -2.47
N TRP A 139 -9.26 -2.82 -3.49
CA TRP A 139 -8.87 -3.67 -4.63
C TRP A 139 -7.38 -4.01 -4.59
N HIS A 140 -6.55 -2.99 -4.47
CA HIS A 140 -5.10 -3.16 -4.36
C HIS A 140 -4.56 -2.42 -3.15
N VAL A 141 -3.53 -2.99 -2.52
CA VAL A 141 -2.74 -2.32 -1.48
C VAL A 141 -1.28 -2.46 -1.83
N VAL A 142 -0.52 -1.39 -1.70
CA VAL A 142 0.95 -1.41 -1.76
C VAL A 142 1.49 -0.75 -0.50
N GLU A 143 2.30 -1.48 0.23
CA GLU A 143 3.11 -0.96 1.33
C GLU A 143 4.57 -0.87 0.87
N ALA A 144 4.99 0.35 0.56
CA ALA A 144 6.36 0.67 0.18
C ALA A 144 7.11 1.20 1.41
N ASN A 145 7.87 0.36 2.05
CA ASN A 145 8.61 0.71 3.26
C ASN A 145 9.94 1.36 2.90
N ASP A 146 10.12 2.59 3.34
CA ASP A 146 11.37 3.34 3.20
C ASP A 146 12.39 2.94 4.27
N LEU A 147 11.90 2.63 5.47
CA LEU A 147 12.69 2.19 6.60
C LEU A 147 11.91 1.17 7.42
N SER A 148 12.56 0.12 7.84
CA SER A 148 12.16 -0.65 9.01
C SER A 148 13.45 -1.07 9.74
N GLY A 149 13.50 -0.91 11.00
CA GLY A 149 14.68 -1.16 11.81
C GLY A 149 14.35 -1.27 13.28
N GLU A 150 15.27 -1.84 14.03
CA GLU A 150 15.13 -1.95 15.48
C GLU A 150 14.99 -0.56 16.13
N ALA A 151 14.05 -0.45 17.07
CA ALA A 151 13.88 0.77 17.85
C ALA A 151 15.17 1.09 18.60
N GLY A 152 15.73 2.27 18.37
CA GLY A 152 17.02 2.69 18.91
C GLY A 152 18.19 2.57 17.94
N ALA A 153 18.01 1.92 16.79
CA ALA A 153 19.00 1.99 15.72
C ALA A 153 19.11 3.43 15.18
N ARG A 154 20.32 3.84 14.81
CA ARG A 154 20.54 5.18 14.28
C ARG A 154 20.43 5.15 12.77
N TYR A 155 19.76 6.15 12.19
CA TYR A 155 19.72 6.36 10.73
C TYR A 155 21.10 6.42 10.07
N SER A 156 22.14 6.75 10.84
CA SER A 156 23.51 6.89 10.37
C SER A 156 24.28 5.59 10.23
N ASP A 157 23.73 4.47 10.67
CA ASP A 157 24.50 3.21 10.70
C ASP A 157 24.59 2.55 9.31
N GLY A 158 23.92 3.12 8.29
CA GLY A 158 24.07 2.73 6.89
C GLY A 158 23.71 1.27 6.60
N THR A 159 23.09 0.61 7.55
CA THR A 159 22.71 -0.79 7.39
C THR A 159 21.60 -0.86 6.35
N PRO A 160 21.79 -1.56 5.24
CA PRO A 160 20.75 -1.80 4.26
C PRO A 160 19.59 -2.46 5.02
N TYR A 161 18.48 -1.79 4.99
CA TYR A 161 17.37 -2.19 5.81
C TYR A 161 16.79 -3.52 5.40
N TRP A 162 16.91 -3.89 4.12
CA TRP A 162 16.15 -5.01 3.63
C TRP A 162 16.83 -5.75 2.47
N GLU A 163 17.06 -7.02 2.70
CA GLU A 163 17.55 -7.95 1.69
C GLU A 163 16.46 -9.00 1.46
N PRO A 164 15.80 -9.03 0.27
CA PRO A 164 14.69 -9.95 -0.02
C PRO A 164 14.96 -11.40 0.31
N GLU A 165 16.17 -11.86 0.02
CA GLU A 165 16.60 -13.24 0.30
C GLU A 165 16.70 -13.56 1.79
N HIS A 166 16.80 -12.56 2.63
CA HIS A 166 16.88 -12.69 4.09
C HIS A 166 15.57 -12.37 4.79
N ASP A 167 14.55 -11.94 4.05
CA ASP A 167 13.24 -11.64 4.62
C ASP A 167 12.64 -12.90 5.27
N PRO A 168 12.45 -12.92 6.59
CA PRO A 168 11.88 -14.06 7.28
C PRO A 168 10.44 -14.35 6.84
N ILE A 169 9.72 -13.36 6.36
CA ILE A 169 8.35 -13.50 5.87
C ILE A 169 8.37 -14.27 4.54
N VAL A 170 9.22 -13.86 3.61
CA VAL A 170 9.39 -14.57 2.33
C VAL A 170 9.84 -16.02 2.56
N LYS A 171 10.74 -16.25 3.51
CA LYS A 171 11.18 -17.61 3.88
C LYS A 171 10.05 -18.46 4.46
N ALA A 172 9.19 -17.87 5.28
CA ALA A 172 8.13 -18.59 5.98
C ALA A 172 6.90 -18.85 5.09
N PHE A 173 6.55 -17.92 4.22
CA PHE A 173 5.26 -17.92 3.51
C PHE A 173 5.38 -18.00 1.99
N GLY A 174 6.60 -18.01 1.47
CA GLY A 174 6.88 -18.15 0.05
C GLY A 174 7.08 -16.82 -0.67
N THR A 175 7.58 -16.93 -1.89
CA THR A 175 7.82 -15.78 -2.76
C THR A 175 6.52 -15.18 -3.26
N PRO A 176 6.50 -13.85 -3.52
CA PRO A 176 5.38 -13.19 -4.18
C PRO A 176 5.07 -13.81 -5.56
N ASP A 177 3.82 -13.72 -6.00
CA ASP A 177 3.39 -14.19 -7.32
C ASP A 177 4.05 -13.38 -8.44
N VAL A 178 4.24 -12.08 -8.20
CA VAL A 178 5.07 -11.21 -9.02
C VAL A 178 6.29 -10.81 -8.19
N ALA A 179 7.37 -11.58 -8.35
CA ALA A 179 8.60 -11.42 -7.59
C ALA A 179 9.50 -10.36 -8.24
N GLU A 180 9.09 -9.12 -8.16
CA GLU A 180 9.91 -7.98 -8.56
C GLU A 180 10.09 -7.02 -7.39
N LEU A 181 11.27 -6.43 -7.27
CA LEU A 181 11.52 -5.40 -6.28
C LEU A 181 10.67 -4.17 -6.63
N THR A 182 9.58 -3.96 -5.89
CA THR A 182 8.67 -2.86 -6.13
C THR A 182 9.22 -1.53 -5.61
N HIS A 183 9.93 -1.60 -4.51
CA HIS A 183 10.55 -0.45 -3.86
C HIS A 183 11.84 -0.86 -3.17
N ASP A 184 12.94 -0.15 -3.47
CA ASP A 184 14.23 -0.33 -2.81
C ASP A 184 14.58 0.93 -2.01
N PRO A 185 14.43 0.90 -0.68
CA PRO A 185 14.70 2.05 0.18
C PRO A 185 16.19 2.45 0.21
N ASN A 186 17.10 1.55 -0.19
CA ASN A 186 18.53 1.87 -0.31
C ASN A 186 18.84 2.70 -1.54
N PHE A 187 17.88 2.80 -2.47
CA PHE A 187 18.10 3.40 -3.77
C PHE A 187 17.81 4.88 -3.77
N ASN A 188 16.54 5.22 -3.54
CA ASN A 188 16.08 6.60 -3.52
C ASN A 188 14.80 6.73 -2.70
N TRP A 189 14.90 7.11 -1.46
CA TRP A 189 13.74 7.40 -0.60
C TRP A 189 12.86 8.55 -1.13
N TRP A 190 13.39 9.37 -2.04
CA TRP A 190 12.65 10.45 -2.71
C TRP A 190 12.02 10.04 -4.04
N ASP A 191 12.14 8.80 -4.46
CA ASP A 191 11.42 8.32 -5.63
C ASP A 191 9.92 8.45 -5.37
N ASN A 192 9.22 8.96 -6.38
CA ASN A 192 7.77 9.11 -6.31
C ASN A 192 7.09 7.74 -6.52
N TYR A 193 7.41 6.78 -5.66
CA TYR A 193 6.82 5.47 -5.64
C TYR A 193 6.35 5.13 -4.22
N PRO A 194 5.13 4.63 -4.02
CA PRO A 194 4.05 4.72 -5.01
C PRO A 194 3.79 6.17 -5.42
N ALA A 195 3.46 6.40 -6.69
CA ALA A 195 3.21 7.74 -7.20
C ALA A 195 1.97 8.37 -6.56
N MET A 196 2.01 9.68 -6.37
CA MET A 196 0.80 10.41 -5.98
C MET A 196 -0.30 10.18 -7.02
N PRO A 197 -1.55 9.95 -6.57
CA PRO A 197 -2.66 9.79 -7.50
C PRO A 197 -2.93 11.11 -8.23
N GLU A 198 -3.04 11.01 -9.55
CA GLU A 198 -3.43 12.13 -10.40
C GLU A 198 -4.91 12.00 -10.76
N PRO A 199 -5.63 13.10 -11.01
CA PRO A 199 -7.01 13.06 -11.46
C PRO A 199 -7.17 12.24 -12.75
N TYR A 200 -8.17 11.37 -12.80
CA TYR A 200 -8.48 10.52 -13.94
C TYR A 200 -9.98 10.38 -14.17
N ASP A 201 -10.40 10.09 -15.39
CA ASP A 201 -11.83 10.01 -15.75
C ASP A 201 -12.41 8.62 -15.48
N THR A 202 -11.70 7.59 -15.88
CA THR A 202 -12.07 6.19 -15.68
C THR A 202 -10.85 5.32 -15.46
N TRP A 203 -11.07 4.15 -14.89
CA TRP A 203 -10.00 3.19 -14.61
C TRP A 203 -9.28 2.70 -15.86
N SER A 204 -7.98 2.47 -15.71
CA SER A 204 -7.17 1.68 -16.63
C SER A 204 -6.06 0.98 -15.85
N ASP A 205 -5.66 -0.20 -16.29
CA ASP A 205 -4.63 -0.99 -15.63
C ASP A 205 -3.30 -0.23 -15.48
N GLY A 206 -3.00 0.64 -16.45
CA GLY A 206 -1.77 1.43 -16.44
C GLY A 206 -1.64 2.45 -15.31
N ILE A 207 -2.73 2.75 -14.58
CA ILE A 207 -2.73 3.64 -13.40
C ILE A 207 -2.86 2.87 -12.09
N SER A 208 -3.05 1.53 -12.15
CA SER A 208 -3.19 0.68 -10.96
C SER A 208 -1.99 0.81 -10.02
N TYR A 209 -2.24 0.69 -8.73
CA TYR A 209 -1.20 0.40 -7.75
C TYR A 209 -0.89 -1.10 -7.66
N GLY A 210 -1.74 -1.95 -8.24
CA GLY A 210 -1.50 -3.37 -8.40
C GLY A 210 -0.41 -3.69 -9.44
N PRO A 211 -0.14 -4.98 -9.67
CA PRO A 211 0.93 -5.41 -10.57
C PRO A 211 0.74 -4.96 -12.01
N GLU A 212 -0.49 -4.72 -12.45
CA GLU A 212 -0.80 -4.30 -13.83
C GLU A 212 -0.26 -2.89 -14.14
N GLY A 213 -0.30 -1.99 -13.16
CA GLY A 213 0.21 -0.62 -13.29
C GLY A 213 1.64 -0.46 -12.80
N PHE A 214 2.21 -1.53 -12.21
CA PHE A 214 3.56 -1.48 -11.70
C PHE A 214 4.57 -1.25 -12.83
N LYS A 215 5.35 -0.21 -12.66
CA LYS A 215 6.53 0.06 -13.48
C LYS A 215 7.73 -0.05 -12.57
N PRO A 216 8.69 -0.93 -12.87
CA PRO A 216 9.93 -0.99 -12.11
C PRO A 216 10.49 0.41 -11.91
N PRO A 217 11.05 0.72 -10.74
CA PRO A 217 11.64 2.02 -10.49
C PRO A 217 12.53 2.40 -11.67
N HIS A 218 12.30 3.56 -12.24
CA HIS A 218 13.05 4.06 -13.42
C HIS A 218 14.56 4.10 -13.20
N ASN A 219 14.99 3.87 -11.98
CA ASN A 219 16.36 3.94 -11.51
C ASN A 219 17.04 2.59 -11.31
N LYS A 220 16.48 1.49 -11.80
CA LYS A 220 17.19 0.21 -11.80
C LYS A 220 18.49 0.37 -12.61
N GLY A 221 19.61 0.61 -11.93
CA GLY A 221 20.92 0.86 -12.54
C GLY A 221 21.27 2.33 -12.81
N LEU A 222 20.38 3.25 -12.57
CA LEU A 222 20.69 4.67 -12.55
C LEU A 222 21.03 5.04 -11.11
N GLY A 223 22.29 4.98 -10.75
CA GLY A 223 22.73 5.56 -9.48
C GLY A 223 22.15 6.97 -9.36
N ALA A 224 21.99 7.47 -8.15
CA ALA A 224 21.42 8.78 -7.80
C ALA A 224 21.98 9.99 -8.62
N LYS A 225 22.82 9.72 -9.58
CA LYS A 225 23.55 10.69 -10.39
C LYS A 225 22.93 11.04 -11.73
N GLU A 226 21.98 10.26 -12.24
CA GLU A 226 21.37 10.56 -13.53
C GLU A 226 20.01 11.23 -13.34
N GLY A 227 19.99 12.52 -13.56
CA GLY A 227 18.81 13.26 -13.96
C GLY A 227 18.12 14.14 -12.92
N ARG A 228 18.61 14.26 -11.71
CA ARG A 228 18.06 15.26 -10.77
C ARG A 228 19.04 16.41 -10.54
N ASN A 229 19.06 17.33 -11.48
CA ASN A 229 19.58 18.66 -11.20
C ASN A 229 18.54 19.42 -10.40
N TYR A 230 18.55 19.27 -9.07
CA TYR A 230 17.94 20.28 -8.21
C TYR A 230 18.81 21.54 -8.32
N LYS A 231 18.31 22.52 -9.05
CA LYS A 231 18.81 23.89 -8.96
C LYS A 231 18.06 24.62 -7.87
#